data_1e024af6af8b723f481a4e2f3d2fa4fc
#
_entry.id   1e024af6af8b723f481a4e2f3d2fa4fc
#
_cell.length_a   1.000
_cell.length_b   1.000
_cell.length_c   1.000
_cell.angle_alpha   90.00
_cell.angle_beta   90.00
_cell.angle_gamma   90.00
#
_symmetry.space_group_name_H-M   'P 1'
#
loop_
_entity.id
_entity.type
_entity.pdbx_description
1 polymer ?
#
loop_
_entity_poly.entity_id
_entity_poly.type
_entity_poly.pdbx_seq_one_letter_code
_entity_poly.pdbx_strand_id
1 'polypeptide(L)'
;QLAWGMRVPGTMNLQSHGVPLFVFKHTQEFFPNDLKSLERKLILNKFRGGTAAVFIEAIGPESGTRPVDKDFPKGVQALCRKYGALLVCDEVVTGFRIGVSGAQGYFGIDPDITIFGKVIAGGYPGAGGIGGHREVMKYLGAGLDKGNGSGKKIHKAMCGGTMAATPISCCAGYTA
;
A
#
# COMPACT_ATOMS: atom_id res chain seq x y z
N GLN A 1 -2.57 4.10 -4.83
CA GLN A 1 -4.04 4.25 -4.94
C GLN A 1 -4.50 5.11 -6.12
N LEU A 2 -3.77 6.17 -6.48
CA LEU A 2 -4.15 6.99 -7.65
C LEU A 2 -4.23 6.15 -8.96
N ALA A 3 -3.34 5.20 -9.13
CA ALA A 3 -3.37 4.33 -10.31
C ALA A 3 -4.42 3.22 -10.23
N TRP A 4 -4.74 2.77 -9.04
CA TRP A 4 -5.70 1.72 -8.78
C TRP A 4 -7.14 2.15 -9.07
N GLY A 5 -7.54 3.33 -8.64
CA GLY A 5 -8.86 3.90 -8.91
C GLY A 5 -9.04 4.46 -10.32
N MET A 6 -8.03 4.32 -11.18
CA MET A 6 -8.01 4.99 -12.48
C MET A 6 -8.05 4.04 -13.68
N ARG A 7 -7.92 2.73 -13.45
CA ARG A 7 -8.05 1.70 -14.50
C ARG A 7 -9.12 0.71 -14.11
N VAL A 8 -9.85 0.23 -15.10
CA VAL A 8 -10.78 -0.88 -14.91
C VAL A 8 -9.93 -2.13 -14.64
N PRO A 9 -10.12 -2.81 -13.49
CA PRO A 9 -9.30 -3.96 -13.12
C PRO A 9 -9.20 -5.01 -14.22
N GLY A 10 -7.97 -5.39 -14.54
CA GLY A 10 -7.67 -6.35 -15.59
C GLY A 10 -7.84 -5.83 -17.01
N THR A 11 -7.96 -4.52 -17.19
CA THR A 11 -7.96 -3.88 -18.51
C THR A 11 -6.96 -2.71 -18.51
N MET A 12 -6.64 -2.22 -19.72
CA MET A 12 -5.84 -0.98 -19.85
C MET A 12 -6.73 0.27 -19.89
N ASN A 13 -8.03 0.11 -19.73
CA ASN A 13 -8.99 1.21 -19.79
C ASN A 13 -8.95 2.05 -18.50
N LEU A 14 -8.97 3.36 -18.65
CA LEU A 14 -9.06 4.27 -17.53
C LEU A 14 -10.48 4.28 -16.96
N GLN A 15 -10.61 4.17 -15.64
CA GLN A 15 -11.90 4.34 -14.96
C GLN A 15 -12.32 5.81 -14.90
N SER A 16 -11.35 6.71 -14.85
CA SER A 16 -11.61 8.14 -14.69
C SER A 16 -11.01 8.93 -15.85
N HIS A 17 -11.85 9.65 -16.56
CA HIS A 17 -11.42 10.60 -17.57
C HIS A 17 -10.94 11.90 -16.92
N GLY A 18 -10.11 12.65 -17.65
CA GLY A 18 -9.60 13.96 -17.19
C GLY A 18 -8.32 13.90 -16.37
N VAL A 19 -7.80 12.71 -16.10
CA VAL A 19 -6.48 12.57 -15.45
C VAL A 19 -5.38 12.53 -16.50
N PRO A 20 -4.36 13.41 -16.43
CA PRO A 20 -3.29 13.43 -17.40
C PRO A 20 -2.51 12.10 -17.44
N LEU A 21 -2.20 11.61 -18.64
CA LEU A 21 -1.53 10.32 -18.84
C LEU A 21 -0.16 10.21 -18.15
N PHE A 22 0.53 11.31 -17.96
CA PHE A 22 1.84 11.30 -17.30
C PHE A 22 1.78 10.83 -15.83
N VAL A 23 0.62 10.97 -15.16
CA VAL A 23 0.41 10.48 -13.79
C VAL A 23 0.58 8.96 -13.71
N PHE A 24 0.28 8.25 -14.79
CA PHE A 24 0.39 6.79 -14.86
C PHE A 24 1.76 6.29 -15.32
N LYS A 25 2.64 7.20 -15.75
CA LYS A 25 3.91 6.83 -16.39
C LYS A 25 4.77 5.88 -15.57
N HIS A 26 4.70 6.00 -14.24
CA HIS A 26 5.50 5.21 -13.31
C HIS A 26 4.70 4.14 -12.57
N THR A 27 3.49 3.84 -13.04
CA THR A 27 2.63 2.82 -12.45
C THR A 27 2.33 1.74 -13.46
N GLN A 28 2.43 0.48 -13.02
CA GLN A 28 2.15 -0.70 -13.81
C GLN A 28 1.19 -1.60 -13.04
N GLU A 29 0.33 -2.30 -13.75
CA GLU A 29 -0.57 -3.29 -13.17
C GLU A 29 -0.09 -4.70 -13.49
N PHE A 30 -0.45 -5.63 -12.63
CA PHE A 30 -0.31 -7.06 -12.87
C PHE A 30 -1.60 -7.76 -12.48
N PHE A 31 -1.85 -8.94 -13.07
CA PHE A 31 -3.08 -9.67 -12.81
C PHE A 31 -3.01 -10.45 -11.49
N PRO A 32 -4.14 -10.57 -10.78
CA PRO A 32 -4.26 -11.52 -9.67
C PRO A 32 -3.85 -12.93 -10.11
N ASN A 33 -3.20 -13.65 -9.22
CA ASN A 33 -2.72 -15.02 -9.44
C ASN A 33 -1.66 -15.19 -10.55
N ASP A 34 -1.11 -14.08 -11.09
CA ASP A 34 -0.07 -14.11 -12.12
C ASP A 34 1.28 -13.59 -11.59
N LEU A 35 1.95 -14.41 -10.77
CA LEU A 35 3.27 -14.11 -10.26
C LEU A 35 4.32 -13.98 -11.37
N LYS A 36 4.14 -14.67 -12.49
CA LYS A 36 5.06 -14.60 -13.64
C LYS A 36 5.00 -13.22 -14.30
N SER A 37 3.80 -12.66 -14.45
CA SER A 37 3.63 -11.29 -14.96
C SER A 37 4.27 -10.26 -14.03
N LEU A 38 4.05 -10.40 -12.71
CA LEU A 38 4.69 -9.53 -11.73
C LEU A 38 6.23 -9.64 -11.83
N GLU A 39 6.78 -10.84 -11.79
CA GLU A 39 8.23 -11.05 -11.85
C GLU A 39 8.84 -10.46 -13.11
N ARG A 40 8.22 -10.67 -14.27
CA ARG A 40 8.67 -10.08 -15.55
C ARG A 40 8.76 -8.56 -15.47
N LYS A 41 7.76 -7.90 -14.87
CA LYS A 41 7.77 -6.44 -14.67
C LYS A 41 8.88 -5.99 -13.73
N LEU A 42 9.09 -6.70 -12.63
CA LEU A 42 10.17 -6.41 -11.68
C LEU A 42 11.55 -6.52 -12.34
N ILE A 43 11.75 -7.56 -13.17
CA ILE A 43 12.99 -7.74 -13.95
C ILE A 43 13.20 -6.57 -14.91
N LEU A 44 12.20 -6.22 -15.71
CA LEU A 44 12.31 -5.14 -16.69
C LEU A 44 12.56 -3.79 -16.02
N ASN A 45 11.91 -3.55 -14.87
CA ASN A 45 12.08 -2.31 -14.12
C ASN A 45 13.49 -2.16 -13.52
N LYS A 46 14.20 -3.25 -13.28
CA LYS A 46 15.58 -3.21 -12.79
C LYS A 46 16.50 -2.34 -13.68
N PHE A 47 16.28 -2.39 -14.97
CA PHE A 47 17.01 -1.57 -15.95
C PHE A 47 16.53 -0.11 -16.03
N ARG A 48 15.48 0.25 -15.27
CA ARG A 48 14.86 1.58 -15.25
C ARG A 48 14.89 2.23 -13.87
N GLY A 49 15.76 1.76 -12.98
CA GLY A 49 15.89 2.27 -11.60
C GLY A 49 15.16 1.43 -10.56
N GLY A 50 14.53 0.31 -10.94
CA GLY A 50 13.85 -0.61 -10.03
C GLY A 50 12.37 -0.30 -9.85
N THR A 51 11.74 -1.07 -8.95
CA THR A 51 10.36 -0.88 -8.51
C THR A 51 10.40 -0.47 -7.04
N ALA A 52 9.83 0.68 -6.73
CA ALA A 52 9.80 1.19 -5.36
C ALA A 52 8.89 0.36 -4.46
N ALA A 53 7.68 0.06 -4.92
CA ALA A 53 6.71 -0.69 -4.14
C ALA A 53 5.74 -1.48 -5.02
N VAL A 54 5.23 -2.57 -4.46
CA VAL A 54 4.12 -3.36 -5.00
C VAL A 54 2.95 -3.25 -4.05
N PHE A 55 1.79 -2.82 -4.56
CA PHE A 55 0.55 -2.68 -3.80
C PHE A 55 -0.36 -3.86 -4.07
N ILE A 56 -0.90 -4.46 -3.02
CA ILE A 56 -1.94 -5.51 -3.13
C ILE A 56 -3.05 -5.30 -2.11
N GLU A 57 -4.28 -5.64 -2.48
CA GLU A 57 -5.31 -6.09 -1.54
C GLU A 57 -5.13 -7.60 -1.40
N ALA A 58 -4.81 -8.10 -0.20
CA ALA A 58 -4.36 -9.49 -0.02
C ALA A 58 -5.45 -10.53 -0.35
N ILE A 59 -6.74 -10.18 -0.21
CA ILE A 59 -7.86 -11.05 -0.61
C ILE A 59 -8.19 -10.97 -2.10
N GLY A 60 -7.55 -10.08 -2.82
CA GLY A 60 -7.78 -9.78 -4.23
C GLY A 60 -8.41 -8.41 -4.45
N PRO A 61 -8.22 -7.86 -5.65
CA PRO A 61 -8.66 -6.51 -5.98
C PRO A 61 -10.15 -6.29 -5.78
N GLU A 62 -10.50 -5.03 -5.49
CA GLU A 62 -11.88 -4.59 -5.25
C GLU A 62 -12.57 -5.40 -4.15
N SER A 63 -11.90 -5.54 -3.00
CA SER A 63 -12.43 -6.25 -1.82
C SER A 63 -12.72 -7.74 -2.09
N GLY A 64 -11.91 -8.37 -2.93
CA GLY A 64 -12.03 -9.79 -3.22
C GLY A 64 -13.05 -10.14 -4.31
N THR A 65 -13.51 -9.17 -5.10
CA THR A 65 -14.35 -9.45 -6.29
C THR A 65 -13.62 -10.34 -7.31
N ARG A 66 -12.29 -10.33 -7.25
CA ARG A 66 -11.40 -11.25 -7.97
C ARG A 66 -10.52 -11.96 -6.96
N PRO A 67 -10.99 -13.05 -6.35
CA PRO A 67 -10.26 -13.73 -5.29
C PRO A 67 -8.90 -14.23 -5.75
N VAL A 68 -7.95 -14.23 -4.85
CA VAL A 68 -6.60 -14.74 -5.10
C VAL A 68 -6.40 -16.11 -4.46
N ASP A 69 -5.50 -16.89 -5.04
CA ASP A 69 -5.06 -18.16 -4.48
C ASP A 69 -4.37 -17.91 -3.13
N LYS A 70 -4.51 -18.86 -2.21
CA LYS A 70 -4.00 -18.75 -0.84
C LYS A 70 -2.51 -18.41 -0.77
N ASP A 71 -1.72 -18.93 -1.69
CA ASP A 71 -0.27 -18.73 -1.71
C ASP A 71 0.18 -17.51 -2.53
N PHE A 72 -0.73 -16.88 -3.25
CA PHE A 72 -0.42 -15.74 -4.10
C PHE A 72 0.19 -14.55 -3.33
N PRO A 73 -0.38 -14.08 -2.19
CA PRO A 73 0.20 -12.97 -1.44
C PRO A 73 1.60 -13.25 -0.92
N LYS A 74 1.87 -14.51 -0.50
CA LYS A 74 3.23 -14.94 -0.12
C LYS A 74 4.18 -14.93 -1.30
N GLY A 75 3.72 -15.35 -2.47
CA GLY A 75 4.51 -15.26 -3.71
C GLY A 75 4.86 -13.83 -4.07
N VAL A 76 3.91 -12.90 -3.94
CA VAL A 76 4.17 -11.46 -4.15
C VAL A 76 5.22 -10.96 -3.16
N GLN A 77 5.08 -11.28 -1.86
CA GLN A 77 6.07 -10.90 -0.85
C GLN A 77 7.47 -11.44 -1.18
N ALA A 78 7.58 -12.70 -1.58
CA ALA A 78 8.85 -13.29 -1.96
C ALA A 78 9.51 -12.56 -3.14
N LEU A 79 8.72 -12.18 -4.14
CA LEU A 79 9.20 -11.39 -5.27
C LEU A 79 9.61 -9.97 -4.85
N CYS A 80 8.85 -9.32 -3.97
CA CYS A 80 9.24 -8.02 -3.43
C CYS A 80 10.60 -8.10 -2.74
N ARG A 81 10.81 -9.06 -1.85
CA ARG A 81 12.10 -9.28 -1.17
C ARG A 81 13.23 -9.57 -2.16
N LYS A 82 12.98 -10.42 -3.16
CA LYS A 82 13.96 -10.79 -4.20
C LYS A 82 14.44 -9.60 -5.03
N TYR A 83 13.54 -8.67 -5.34
CA TYR A 83 13.83 -7.54 -6.23
C TYR A 83 13.99 -6.20 -5.50
N GLY A 84 13.95 -6.18 -4.16
CA GLY A 84 14.16 -4.98 -3.36
C GLY A 84 13.04 -3.95 -3.46
N ALA A 85 11.82 -4.40 -3.76
CA ALA A 85 10.63 -3.58 -3.74
C ALA A 85 9.94 -3.67 -2.37
N LEU A 86 9.31 -2.58 -1.91
CA LEU A 86 8.47 -2.62 -0.72
C LEU A 86 7.15 -3.34 -1.04
N LEU A 87 6.66 -4.15 -0.10
CA LEU A 87 5.30 -4.67 -0.14
C LEU A 87 4.37 -3.74 0.62
N VAL A 88 3.35 -3.23 -0.05
CA VAL A 88 2.28 -2.43 0.55
C VAL A 88 0.99 -3.23 0.52
N CYS A 89 0.44 -3.51 1.70
CA CYS A 89 -0.83 -4.20 1.84
C CYS A 89 -1.96 -3.19 2.10
N ASP A 90 -2.95 -3.17 1.21
CA ASP A 90 -4.16 -2.39 1.39
C ASP A 90 -5.16 -3.19 2.23
N GLU A 91 -5.29 -2.78 3.48
CA GLU A 91 -6.25 -3.33 4.46
C GLU A 91 -7.44 -2.41 4.70
N VAL A 92 -7.67 -1.47 3.80
CA VAL A 92 -8.79 -0.51 3.95
C VAL A 92 -10.13 -1.23 4.08
N VAL A 93 -10.30 -2.38 3.42
CA VAL A 93 -11.52 -3.20 3.52
C VAL A 93 -11.35 -4.34 4.51
N THR A 94 -10.20 -5.00 4.51
CA THR A 94 -9.97 -6.26 5.22
C THR A 94 -9.50 -6.08 6.66
N GLY A 95 -8.86 -4.96 6.96
CA GLY A 95 -8.34 -4.68 8.30
C GLY A 95 -9.44 -4.78 9.36
N PHE A 96 -9.19 -5.56 10.39
CA PHE A 96 -10.12 -5.86 11.49
C PHE A 96 -11.41 -6.60 11.11
N ARG A 97 -11.66 -6.90 9.82
CA ARG A 97 -12.86 -7.63 9.38
C ARG A 97 -12.67 -9.14 9.38
N ILE A 98 -11.51 -9.60 8.95
CA ILE A 98 -11.21 -11.05 8.91
C ILE A 98 -10.30 -11.48 10.05
N GLY A 99 -10.20 -10.67 11.09
CA GLY A 99 -9.44 -10.91 12.31
C GLY A 99 -8.64 -9.68 12.72
N VAL A 100 -8.11 -9.69 13.93
CA VAL A 100 -7.30 -8.59 14.49
C VAL A 100 -6.08 -8.30 13.62
N SER A 101 -5.49 -9.34 13.02
CA SER A 101 -4.32 -9.21 12.15
C SER A 101 -4.67 -8.95 10.66
N GLY A 102 -5.94 -8.74 10.34
CA GLY A 102 -6.39 -8.49 8.97
C GLY A 102 -6.06 -9.60 7.97
N ALA A 103 -6.09 -9.27 6.69
CA ALA A 103 -5.73 -10.18 5.61
C ALA A 103 -4.25 -10.57 5.66
N GLN A 104 -3.37 -9.68 6.09
CA GLN A 104 -1.94 -9.99 6.24
C GLN A 104 -1.72 -11.15 7.23
N GLY A 105 -2.44 -11.19 8.36
CA GLY A 105 -2.37 -12.29 9.31
C GLY A 105 -2.97 -13.58 8.76
N TYR A 106 -4.11 -13.48 8.08
CA TYR A 106 -4.78 -14.64 7.46
C TYR A 106 -3.89 -15.34 6.41
N PHE A 107 -3.22 -14.56 5.57
CA PHE A 107 -2.33 -15.09 4.53
C PHE A 107 -0.89 -15.33 5.03
N GLY A 108 -0.55 -14.90 6.25
CA GLY A 108 0.78 -15.03 6.82
C GLY A 108 1.84 -14.26 6.05
N ILE A 109 1.53 -13.04 5.64
CA ILE A 109 2.46 -12.09 5.01
C ILE A 109 2.86 -11.01 6.01
N ASP A 110 4.03 -10.42 5.77
CA ASP A 110 4.61 -9.32 6.56
C ASP A 110 4.92 -8.15 5.63
N PRO A 111 3.94 -7.26 5.37
CA PRO A 111 4.12 -6.12 4.49
C PRO A 111 5.00 -5.04 5.13
N ASP A 112 5.75 -4.32 4.30
CA ASP A 112 6.57 -3.19 4.75
C ASP A 112 5.71 -1.99 5.16
N ILE A 113 4.55 -1.83 4.52
CA ILE A 113 3.54 -0.81 4.82
C ILE A 113 2.15 -1.44 4.75
N THR A 114 1.30 -1.09 5.71
CA THR A 114 -0.12 -1.43 5.71
C THR A 114 -0.96 -0.16 5.69
N ILE A 115 -1.98 -0.13 4.84
CA ILE A 115 -2.91 0.99 4.71
C ILE A 115 -4.23 0.59 5.37
N PHE A 116 -4.73 1.45 6.27
CA PHE A 116 -5.98 1.25 6.99
C PHE A 116 -7.01 2.34 6.68
N GLY A 117 -8.26 1.98 6.77
CA GLY A 117 -9.39 2.91 6.61
C GLY A 117 -10.70 2.29 7.07
N LYS A 118 -11.78 2.91 6.68
CA LYS A 118 -13.14 2.41 6.96
C LYS A 118 -13.34 2.08 8.46
N VAL A 119 -13.26 0.79 8.80
CA VAL A 119 -13.58 0.29 10.14
C VAL A 119 -12.55 0.63 11.21
N ILE A 120 -11.38 1.14 10.85
CA ILE A 120 -10.30 1.47 11.82
C ILE A 120 -10.76 2.43 12.95
N ALA A 121 -11.80 3.18 12.71
CA ALA A 121 -12.39 4.07 13.72
C ALA A 121 -13.87 3.73 13.97
N GLY A 122 -14.22 2.43 14.00
CA GLY A 122 -15.59 2.00 14.26
C GLY A 122 -16.61 2.50 13.23
N GLY A 123 -16.16 2.91 12.05
CA GLY A 123 -16.99 3.52 11.02
C GLY A 123 -17.11 5.03 11.09
N TYR A 124 -16.40 5.70 12.00
CA TYR A 124 -16.36 7.16 12.03
C TYR A 124 -15.78 7.70 10.72
N PRO A 125 -16.44 8.69 10.08
CA PRO A 125 -16.01 9.20 8.79
C PRO A 125 -14.70 9.98 8.87
N GLY A 126 -13.90 9.93 7.78
CA GLY A 126 -12.64 10.67 7.69
C GLY A 126 -11.46 10.06 8.46
N ALA A 127 -11.60 8.84 8.97
CA ALA A 127 -10.52 8.13 9.63
C ALA A 127 -9.77 7.21 8.66
N GLY A 128 -8.46 7.19 8.81
CA GLY A 128 -7.56 6.31 8.08
C GLY A 128 -6.15 6.41 8.63
N GLY A 129 -5.31 5.47 8.27
CA GLY A 129 -3.93 5.47 8.75
C GLY A 129 -3.03 4.58 7.91
N ILE A 130 -1.76 4.71 8.15
CA ILE A 130 -0.73 3.81 7.64
C ILE A 130 0.13 3.34 8.80
N GLY A 131 0.53 2.09 8.75
CA GLY A 131 1.50 1.49 9.66
C GLY A 131 2.56 0.75 8.86
N GLY A 132 3.68 0.42 9.46
CA GLY A 132 4.71 -0.32 8.76
C GLY A 132 6.00 -0.45 9.55
N HIS A 133 6.98 -1.07 8.93
CA HIS A 133 8.29 -1.29 9.54
C HIS A 133 8.97 0.03 9.89
N ARG A 134 9.59 0.10 11.05
CA ARG A 134 10.29 1.30 11.55
C ARG A 134 11.25 1.88 10.51
N GLU A 135 11.97 1.03 9.78
CA GLU A 135 12.94 1.45 8.78
C GLU A 135 12.31 2.18 7.57
N VAL A 136 11.03 1.91 7.29
CA VAL A 136 10.26 2.61 6.27
C VAL A 136 9.57 3.84 6.86
N MET A 137 8.92 3.67 8.02
CA MET A 137 8.15 4.73 8.67
C MET A 137 9.02 5.91 9.16
N LYS A 138 10.32 5.71 9.39
CA LYS A 138 11.24 6.80 9.75
C LYS A 138 11.31 7.92 8.70
N TYR A 139 10.94 7.64 7.45
CA TYR A 139 10.87 8.63 6.38
C TYR A 139 9.58 9.45 6.36
N LEU A 140 8.62 9.11 7.24
CA LEU A 140 7.37 9.86 7.37
C LEU A 140 7.55 10.98 8.41
N GLY A 141 7.07 12.18 8.10
CA GLY A 141 7.08 13.28 9.05
C GLY A 141 7.12 14.65 8.39
N ALA A 142 6.87 15.68 9.17
CA ALA A 142 7.02 17.06 8.73
C ALA A 142 8.45 17.55 8.98
N GLY A 143 9.05 18.14 7.97
CA GLY A 143 10.31 18.84 8.10
C GLY A 143 11.57 18.02 7.87
N LEU A 144 12.71 18.69 8.11
CA LEU A 144 14.02 18.07 8.06
C LEU A 144 14.32 17.46 9.42
N ASP A 145 14.64 16.18 9.45
CA ASP A 145 15.17 15.58 10.68
C ASP A 145 16.53 16.19 10.99
N LYS A 146 16.71 16.62 12.23
CA LYS A 146 18.00 17.15 12.71
C LYS A 146 19.09 16.06 12.78
N GLY A 147 18.79 14.85 12.24
CA GLY A 147 19.69 13.70 12.19
C GLY A 147 20.03 13.16 13.60
N ASN A 148 20.01 11.88 13.77
CA ASN A 148 20.45 11.18 14.99
C ASN A 148 21.98 11.30 15.19
N GLY A 149 22.56 12.47 15.20
CA GLY A 149 24.00 12.62 15.41
C GLY A 149 24.92 12.06 14.30
N SER A 150 24.38 11.37 13.28
CA SER A 150 25.18 10.80 12.18
C SER A 150 25.48 11.76 11.03
N GLY A 151 25.03 13.00 11.13
CA GLY A 151 25.26 14.03 10.11
C GLY A 151 24.51 13.86 8.77
N LYS A 152 23.85 12.74 8.54
CA LYS A 152 23.05 12.52 7.32
C LYS A 152 21.64 13.08 7.49
N LYS A 153 21.33 14.13 6.72
CA LYS A 153 19.96 14.64 6.61
C LYS A 153 19.07 13.59 5.93
N ILE A 154 18.01 13.15 6.60
CA ILE A 154 16.99 12.28 6.01
C ILE A 154 15.91 13.20 5.42
N HIS A 155 15.71 13.10 4.11
CA HIS A 155 14.57 13.74 3.47
C HIS A 155 13.31 12.96 3.84
N LYS A 156 12.33 13.65 4.45
CA LYS A 156 11.07 13.05 4.88
C LYS A 156 9.97 13.29 3.86
N ALA A 157 9.11 12.29 3.67
CA ALA A 157 7.85 12.46 2.96
C ALA A 157 6.84 13.11 3.89
N MET A 158 6.32 14.26 3.51
CA MET A 158 5.27 14.93 4.26
C MET A 158 3.94 14.19 4.04
N CYS A 159 3.35 13.75 5.13
CA CYS A 159 1.97 13.28 5.16
C CYS A 159 1.14 14.35 5.88
N GLY A 160 0.21 14.97 5.17
CA GLY A 160 -0.59 16.05 5.73
C GLY A 160 -1.91 16.21 4.99
N GLY A 161 -2.87 16.78 5.69
CA GLY A 161 -4.19 17.14 5.18
C GLY A 161 -4.96 17.80 6.31
N THR A 162 -5.89 18.67 5.99
CA THR A 162 -6.68 19.44 6.98
C THR A 162 -7.37 18.53 8.00
N MET A 163 -7.80 17.35 7.56
CA MET A 163 -8.49 16.36 8.41
C MET A 163 -7.57 15.26 8.95
N ALA A 164 -6.26 15.34 8.68
CA ALA A 164 -5.31 14.34 9.16
C ALA A 164 -5.13 14.45 10.70
N ALA A 165 -5.25 13.31 11.37
CA ALA A 165 -5.09 13.18 12.83
C ALA A 165 -5.98 14.15 13.64
N THR A 166 -7.22 14.39 13.19
CA THR A 166 -8.16 15.17 14.01
C THR A 166 -8.40 14.47 15.34
N PRO A 167 -8.56 15.22 16.46
CA PRO A 167 -8.79 14.63 17.78
C PRO A 167 -9.96 13.66 17.83
N ILE A 168 -11.05 13.97 17.11
CA ILE A 168 -12.25 13.13 17.06
C ILE A 168 -11.96 11.80 16.35
N SER A 169 -11.30 11.84 15.19
CA SER A 169 -10.93 10.61 14.44
C SER A 169 -9.94 9.75 15.22
N CYS A 170 -8.99 10.37 15.91
CA CYS A 170 -8.03 9.65 16.76
C CYS A 170 -8.73 9.03 17.99
N CYS A 171 -9.65 9.75 18.63
CA CYS A 171 -10.44 9.24 19.75
C CYS A 171 -11.32 8.06 19.32
N ALA A 172 -12.02 8.18 18.19
CA ALA A 172 -12.82 7.11 17.63
C ALA A 172 -11.99 5.86 17.33
N GLY A 173 -10.79 6.03 16.70
CA GLY A 173 -9.89 4.91 16.43
C GLY A 173 -9.23 4.30 17.66
N TYR A 174 -9.07 5.07 18.73
CA TYR A 174 -8.59 4.55 20.02
C TYR A 174 -9.66 3.73 20.76
N THR A 175 -10.92 4.10 20.57
CA THR A 175 -12.06 3.47 21.31
C THR A 175 -12.60 2.24 20.57
N ALA A 176 -12.43 2.16 19.25
CA ALA A 176 -12.90 1.06 18.41
C ALA A 176 -12.03 -0.19 18.57
#